data_26ee9b8fd5fc131e1fa855f514af5ca3
#
_entry.id   26ee9b8fd5fc131e1fa855f514af5ca3
#
_cell.length_a   1.000
_cell.length_b   1.000
_cell.length_c   1.000
_cell.angle_alpha   90.00
_cell.angle_beta   90.00
_cell.angle_gamma   90.00
#
_symmetry.space_group_name_H-M   'P 1'
#
loop_
_entity.id
_entity.type
_entity.pdbx_description
1 polymer ?
#
loop_
_entity_poly.entity_id
_entity_poly.type
_entity_poly.pdbx_seq_one_letter_code
_entity_poly.pdbx_strand_id
1 'polypeptide(L)'
;MIDREKLYRFPWSKTDNPGGWIEVTDICDLQCPGCYRHKVEGHQPLEKIKQEIIDTIKLTNCDYITIAGGEPLGYPNIVEVVSFISSLKIKPAIFTNGLLLTDELARELKKAGLAKVHIHIDSAQNRPGWEGKSEEDLNVLRQFYADLLWNVRNIQCGFHVTIFRSNLNSIPVVVKWCLENLKKVNHISFIAYRTLARNPGQLFFANGRNIDPEIFGISSTDPDEIGITSDEMYDLMINAFPHLKASAYLNGTAVHETNKFLITANIGSNNKQYGVLGSKSMELTQVFYHLFNRRYYAFLRSAKVGKKIFLLSLFDIQVRRAFYNYLRASFRNPSRLFDKIYVQSIHFQQPNEITGDMINLCDDCVNMMVYDGRLINSCRLDEYRMLGGPINILRTNGHIKIS
;
A
#
# COMPACT_ATOMS: atom_id res chain seq x y z
N MET A 1 -8.00 -3.51 -21.31
CA MET A 1 -8.96 -2.66 -20.55
C MET A 1 -9.57 -3.51 -19.44
N ILE A 2 -9.56 -3.04 -18.22
CA ILE A 2 -10.04 -3.76 -17.04
C ILE A 2 -11.57 -3.66 -16.99
N ASP A 3 -12.24 -4.81 -16.93
CA ASP A 3 -13.70 -4.89 -16.79
C ASP A 3 -14.06 -4.79 -15.29
N ARG A 4 -14.45 -3.61 -14.84
CA ARG A 4 -14.75 -3.32 -13.43
C ARG A 4 -16.01 -4.02 -12.92
N GLU A 5 -16.97 -4.36 -13.78
CA GLU A 5 -18.17 -5.07 -13.38
C GLU A 5 -17.84 -6.47 -12.81
N LYS A 6 -16.68 -7.01 -13.20
CA LYS A 6 -16.14 -8.28 -12.69
C LYS A 6 -15.28 -8.14 -11.45
N LEU A 7 -15.03 -6.93 -10.98
CA LEU A 7 -14.22 -6.65 -9.79
C LEU A 7 -15.08 -6.25 -8.61
N TYR A 8 -14.56 -6.44 -7.42
CA TYR A 8 -15.17 -5.96 -6.20
C TYR A 8 -14.67 -4.55 -5.87
N ARG A 9 -15.59 -3.55 -5.85
CA ARG A 9 -15.27 -2.25 -5.27
C ARG A 9 -15.33 -2.39 -3.75
N PHE A 10 -14.25 -2.01 -3.06
CA PHE A 10 -14.26 -2.02 -1.60
C PHE A 10 -15.32 -1.05 -1.07
N PRO A 11 -16.08 -1.46 -0.02
CA PRO A 11 -17.18 -0.68 0.53
C PRO A 11 -16.73 0.28 1.63
N TRP A 12 -15.43 0.58 1.68
CA TRP A 12 -14.85 1.39 2.74
C TRP A 12 -15.35 2.83 2.67
N SER A 13 -15.26 3.53 3.79
CA SER A 13 -15.54 4.96 3.92
C SER A 13 -14.48 5.62 4.80
N LYS A 14 -14.50 6.95 4.89
CA LYS A 14 -13.56 7.67 5.75
C LYS A 14 -13.66 7.26 7.22
N THR A 15 -14.88 6.91 7.68
CA THR A 15 -15.18 6.60 9.09
C THR A 15 -15.34 5.11 9.38
N ASP A 16 -15.33 4.28 8.35
CA ASP A 16 -15.34 2.82 8.48
C ASP A 16 -14.35 2.23 7.47
N ASN A 17 -13.08 2.28 7.84
CA ASN A 17 -11.93 2.03 6.98
C ASN A 17 -11.01 0.99 7.63
N PRO A 18 -10.52 -0.03 6.91
CA PRO A 18 -9.68 -1.06 7.53
C PRO A 18 -8.35 -0.53 8.05
N GLY A 19 -7.83 0.58 7.54
CA GLY A 19 -6.50 1.10 7.85
C GLY A 19 -6.51 2.49 8.50
N GLY A 20 -5.56 2.69 9.40
CA GLY A 20 -5.13 3.99 9.89
C GLY A 20 -3.66 4.21 9.62
N TRP A 21 -3.23 5.47 9.63
CA TRP A 21 -1.86 5.88 9.38
C TRP A 21 -1.43 6.86 10.45
N ILE A 22 -0.22 6.70 10.99
CA ILE A 22 0.40 7.65 11.91
C ILE A 22 1.85 7.90 11.51
N GLU A 23 2.35 9.08 11.80
CA GLU A 23 3.74 9.45 11.55
C GLU A 23 4.42 9.81 12.85
N VAL A 24 5.48 9.06 13.18
CA VAL A 24 6.16 9.18 14.47
C VAL A 24 7.38 10.09 14.41
N THR A 25 7.92 10.32 13.20
CA THR A 25 9.13 11.13 13.00
C THR A 25 9.19 11.65 11.57
N ASP A 26 9.83 12.82 11.38
CA ASP A 26 10.18 13.33 10.05
C ASP A 26 11.65 13.05 9.68
N ILE A 27 12.45 12.52 10.66
CA ILE A 27 13.84 12.13 10.43
C ILE A 27 13.91 10.86 9.58
N CYS A 28 14.77 10.88 8.56
CA CYS A 28 15.02 9.73 7.69
C CYS A 28 16.50 9.67 7.30
N ASP A 29 17.03 8.48 7.26
CA ASP A 29 18.40 8.16 6.85
C ASP A 29 18.58 8.03 5.33
N LEU A 30 17.49 8.10 4.55
CA LEU A 30 17.51 8.14 3.08
C LEU A 30 16.95 9.46 2.55
N GLN A 31 17.37 9.81 1.33
CA GLN A 31 16.88 10.94 0.55
C GLN A 31 16.32 10.45 -0.79
N CYS A 32 15.20 9.73 -0.73
CA CYS A 32 14.59 9.17 -1.93
C CYS A 32 14.05 10.29 -2.84
N PRO A 33 14.34 10.31 -4.14
CA PRO A 33 13.81 11.31 -5.08
C PRO A 33 12.29 11.37 -5.12
N GLY A 34 11.63 10.22 -4.96
CA GLY A 34 10.16 10.12 -4.96
C GLY A 34 9.51 10.23 -3.59
N CYS A 35 10.22 10.76 -2.58
CA CYS A 35 9.66 10.87 -1.24
C CYS A 35 8.47 11.82 -1.21
N TYR A 36 7.33 11.34 -0.71
CA TYR A 36 6.12 12.16 -0.58
C TYR A 36 6.13 13.05 0.68
N ARG A 37 7.18 12.95 1.48
CA ARG A 37 7.36 13.73 2.72
C ARG A 37 8.35 14.86 2.54
N HIS A 38 7.94 16.04 2.98
CA HIS A 38 8.85 17.12 3.24
C HIS A 38 9.51 16.87 4.60
N LYS A 39 10.85 16.84 4.63
CA LYS A 39 11.61 16.56 5.85
C LYS A 39 11.60 17.82 6.72
N VAL A 40 10.64 17.90 7.60
CA VAL A 40 10.63 18.85 8.71
C VAL A 40 11.31 18.17 9.90
N GLU A 41 12.00 18.89 10.75
CA GLU A 41 12.83 18.29 11.78
C GLU A 41 12.03 17.69 12.93
N GLY A 42 12.44 16.52 13.41
CA GLY A 42 12.20 16.03 14.74
C GLY A 42 11.34 14.77 14.87
N HIS A 43 11.31 14.29 16.09
CA HIS A 43 10.46 13.23 16.56
C HIS A 43 9.17 13.80 17.13
N GLN A 44 8.05 13.15 16.88
CA GLN A 44 6.78 13.49 17.53
C GLN A 44 6.84 13.09 19.03
N PRO A 45 6.26 13.89 19.95
CA PRO A 45 6.13 13.49 21.35
C PRO A 45 5.28 12.21 21.48
N LEU A 46 5.74 11.25 22.29
CA LEU A 46 5.09 9.96 22.46
C LEU A 46 3.62 10.06 22.87
N GLU A 47 3.29 10.96 23.80
CA GLU A 47 1.90 11.13 24.27
C GLU A 47 1.00 11.70 23.16
N LYS A 48 1.53 12.57 22.30
CA LYS A 48 0.80 13.03 21.13
C LYS A 48 0.51 11.87 20.16
N ILE A 49 1.50 11.01 19.89
CA ILE A 49 1.33 9.81 19.05
C ILE A 49 0.26 8.89 19.65
N LYS A 50 0.28 8.64 20.96
CA LYS A 50 -0.73 7.80 21.62
C LYS A 50 -2.14 8.39 21.47
N GLN A 51 -2.27 9.71 21.58
CA GLN A 51 -3.55 10.39 21.39
C GLN A 51 -4.01 10.28 19.94
N GLU A 52 -3.14 10.52 18.96
CA GLU A 52 -3.44 10.36 17.53
C GLU A 52 -3.86 8.92 17.17
N ILE A 53 -3.24 7.91 17.80
CA ILE A 53 -3.65 6.49 17.67
C ILE A 53 -5.09 6.31 18.15
N ILE A 54 -5.43 6.81 19.34
CA ILE A 54 -6.77 6.71 19.91
C ILE A 54 -7.80 7.39 18.99
N ASP A 55 -7.49 8.58 18.53
CA ASP A 55 -8.38 9.35 17.67
C ASP A 55 -8.53 8.72 16.28
N THR A 56 -7.45 8.17 15.72
CA THR A 56 -7.50 7.41 14.47
C THR A 56 -8.45 6.21 14.60
N ILE A 57 -8.33 5.42 15.67
CA ILE A 57 -9.22 4.26 15.92
C ILE A 57 -10.69 4.71 16.02
N LYS A 58 -10.94 5.78 16.76
CA LYS A 58 -12.32 6.30 16.94
C LYS A 58 -12.92 6.81 15.64
N LEU A 59 -12.13 7.52 14.83
CA LEU A 59 -12.62 8.19 13.63
C LEU A 59 -12.67 7.29 12.41
N THR A 60 -11.87 6.21 12.35
CA THR A 60 -11.79 5.31 11.18
C THR A 60 -12.32 3.92 11.41
N ASN A 61 -12.57 3.51 12.66
CA ASN A 61 -12.94 2.12 13.02
C ASN A 61 -11.94 1.06 12.47
N CYS A 62 -10.65 1.40 12.41
CA CYS A 62 -9.64 0.62 11.69
C CYS A 62 -9.33 -0.74 12.35
N ASP A 63 -8.93 -1.71 11.53
CA ASP A 63 -8.45 -3.04 11.93
C ASP A 63 -6.93 -3.06 12.15
N TYR A 64 -6.21 -2.12 11.51
CA TYR A 64 -4.76 -1.94 11.67
C TYR A 64 -4.35 -0.48 11.62
N ILE A 65 -3.16 -0.19 12.15
CA ILE A 65 -2.50 1.11 12.01
C ILE A 65 -1.11 0.89 11.44
N THR A 66 -0.78 1.64 10.38
CA THR A 66 0.56 1.71 9.83
C THR A 66 1.33 2.85 10.50
N ILE A 67 2.46 2.50 11.10
CA ILE A 67 3.43 3.43 11.67
C ILE A 67 4.42 3.79 10.57
N ALA A 68 4.53 5.07 10.27
CA ALA A 68 5.34 5.64 9.20
C ALA A 68 6.01 6.94 9.63
N GLY A 69 6.44 7.74 8.66
CA GLY A 69 7.10 9.01 8.85
C GLY A 69 8.28 9.15 7.90
N GLY A 70 9.39 9.72 8.35
CA GLY A 70 10.68 9.63 7.67
C GLY A 70 11.15 8.18 7.67
N GLU A 71 11.88 7.76 8.73
CA GLU A 71 12.17 6.34 9.00
C GLU A 71 11.70 5.98 10.41
N PRO A 72 10.58 5.26 10.55
CA PRO A 72 9.97 5.00 11.85
C PRO A 72 10.82 4.09 12.74
N LEU A 73 11.70 3.24 12.20
CA LEU A 73 12.60 2.42 13.01
C LEU A 73 13.67 3.25 13.73
N GLY A 74 13.93 4.47 13.28
CA GLY A 74 14.77 5.45 13.97
C GLY A 74 14.06 6.21 15.11
N TYR A 75 12.76 5.99 15.31
CA TYR A 75 12.04 6.62 16.41
C TYR A 75 12.39 5.94 17.76
N PRO A 76 12.89 6.69 18.79
CA PRO A 76 13.41 6.08 20.01
C PRO A 76 12.41 5.17 20.75
N ASN A 77 11.11 5.49 20.70
CA ASN A 77 10.07 4.75 21.41
C ASN A 77 9.25 3.85 20.47
N ILE A 78 9.82 3.38 19.33
CA ILE A 78 9.08 2.60 18.32
C ILE A 78 8.46 1.32 18.90
N VAL A 79 9.18 0.63 19.79
CA VAL A 79 8.69 -0.59 20.45
C VAL A 79 7.49 -0.30 21.34
N GLU A 80 7.51 0.84 22.06
CA GLU A 80 6.39 1.26 22.90
C GLU A 80 5.15 1.63 22.07
N VAL A 81 5.34 2.33 20.94
CA VAL A 81 4.24 2.65 20.02
C VAL A 81 3.59 1.37 19.48
N VAL A 82 4.38 0.39 19.07
CA VAL A 82 3.88 -0.93 18.61
C VAL A 82 3.11 -1.63 19.72
N SER A 83 3.65 -1.66 20.93
CA SER A 83 3.02 -2.26 22.12
C SER A 83 1.69 -1.59 22.46
N PHE A 84 1.66 -0.26 22.39
CA PHE A 84 0.45 0.52 22.67
C PHE A 84 -0.67 0.22 21.66
N ILE A 85 -0.40 0.21 20.35
CA ILE A 85 -1.38 -0.16 19.32
C ILE A 85 -1.87 -1.59 19.55
N SER A 86 -0.96 -2.53 19.83
CA SER A 86 -1.30 -3.94 20.07
C SER A 86 -2.19 -4.12 21.30
N SER A 87 -1.97 -3.35 22.38
CA SER A 87 -2.77 -3.37 23.61
C SER A 87 -4.23 -2.95 23.37
N LEU A 88 -4.48 -2.11 22.37
CA LEU A 88 -5.81 -1.67 21.93
C LEU A 88 -6.50 -2.69 21.00
N LYS A 89 -5.91 -3.90 20.82
CA LYS A 89 -6.40 -4.97 19.93
C LYS A 89 -6.46 -4.54 18.45
N ILE A 90 -5.63 -3.57 18.07
CA ILE A 90 -5.38 -3.16 16.70
C ILE A 90 -4.08 -3.79 16.24
N LYS A 91 -3.99 -4.14 14.95
CA LYS A 91 -2.78 -4.74 14.37
C LYS A 91 -1.76 -3.66 14.01
N PRO A 92 -0.60 -3.57 14.68
CA PRO A 92 0.44 -2.63 14.27
C PRO A 92 1.14 -3.13 13.01
N ALA A 93 1.34 -2.23 12.05
CA ALA A 93 2.19 -2.41 10.88
C ALA A 93 3.24 -1.31 10.84
N ILE A 94 4.42 -1.58 10.29
CA ILE A 94 5.47 -0.56 10.09
C ILE A 94 5.73 -0.43 8.60
N PHE A 95 5.84 0.81 8.11
CA PHE A 95 6.30 1.14 6.77
C PHE A 95 7.70 1.76 6.87
N THR A 96 8.73 1.05 6.42
CA THR A 96 10.15 1.38 6.64
C THR A 96 10.98 1.22 5.37
N ASN A 97 12.12 1.90 5.28
CA ASN A 97 13.14 1.59 4.29
C ASN A 97 13.96 0.34 4.65
N GLY A 98 13.91 -0.12 5.91
CA GLY A 98 14.54 -1.33 6.41
C GLY A 98 16.00 -1.20 6.81
N LEU A 99 16.70 -0.07 6.59
CA LEU A 99 18.13 0.05 6.91
C LEU A 99 18.44 -0.25 8.38
N LEU A 100 17.54 0.14 9.28
CA LEU A 100 17.67 -0.08 10.73
C LEU A 100 17.06 -1.40 11.20
N LEU A 101 16.51 -2.23 10.30
CA LEU A 101 15.84 -3.48 10.66
C LEU A 101 16.86 -4.59 10.89
N THR A 102 17.19 -4.87 12.16
CA THR A 102 18.01 -6.01 12.58
C THR A 102 17.16 -7.19 13.06
N ASP A 103 17.76 -8.37 13.22
CA ASP A 103 17.08 -9.55 13.79
C ASP A 103 16.63 -9.27 15.24
N GLU A 104 17.46 -8.59 16.02
CA GLU A 104 17.16 -8.20 17.41
C GLU A 104 15.95 -7.30 17.48
N LEU A 105 15.96 -6.19 16.73
CA LEU A 105 14.85 -5.24 16.68
C LEU A 105 13.57 -5.90 16.18
N ALA A 106 13.64 -6.73 15.15
CA ALA A 106 12.49 -7.48 14.65
C ALA A 106 11.88 -8.42 15.70
N ARG A 107 12.73 -9.05 16.55
CA ARG A 107 12.25 -9.89 17.67
C ARG A 107 11.61 -9.05 18.78
N GLU A 108 12.15 -7.89 19.09
CA GLU A 108 11.57 -6.95 20.07
C GLU A 108 10.20 -6.44 19.59
N LEU A 109 10.13 -5.97 18.36
CA LEU A 109 8.88 -5.52 17.74
C LEU A 109 7.83 -6.64 17.68
N LYS A 110 8.24 -7.88 17.40
CA LYS A 110 7.36 -9.04 17.48
C LYS A 110 6.81 -9.26 18.88
N LYS A 111 7.65 -9.19 19.92
CA LYS A 111 7.22 -9.31 21.33
C LYS A 111 6.23 -8.20 21.69
N ALA A 112 6.43 -6.99 21.15
CA ALA A 112 5.51 -5.87 21.31
C ALA A 112 4.17 -6.05 20.55
N GLY A 113 4.07 -7.06 19.67
CA GLY A 113 2.83 -7.37 18.96
C GLY A 113 2.80 -6.98 17.49
N LEU A 114 3.95 -6.58 16.89
CA LEU A 114 4.02 -6.22 15.46
C LEU A 114 3.43 -7.31 14.59
N ALA A 115 2.49 -6.94 13.71
CA ALA A 115 1.78 -7.85 12.83
C ALA A 115 2.38 -7.91 11.42
N LYS A 116 2.91 -6.78 10.91
CA LYS A 116 3.39 -6.68 9.54
C LYS A 116 4.51 -5.65 9.40
N VAL A 117 5.45 -5.92 8.52
CA VAL A 117 6.46 -4.96 8.05
C VAL A 117 6.27 -4.77 6.56
N HIS A 118 6.19 -3.52 6.12
CA HIS A 118 6.25 -3.09 4.74
C HIS A 118 7.62 -2.45 4.49
N ILE A 119 8.41 -3.04 3.60
CA ILE A 119 9.74 -2.55 3.30
C ILE A 119 9.73 -1.89 1.92
N HIS A 120 10.12 -0.64 1.87
CA HIS A 120 10.23 0.11 0.64
C HIS A 120 11.60 -0.10 0.02
N ILE A 121 11.65 -0.74 -1.14
CA ILE A 121 12.88 -1.01 -1.91
C ILE A 121 12.59 -0.78 -3.39
N ASP A 122 13.24 0.22 -3.98
CA ASP A 122 13.25 0.46 -5.43
C ASP A 122 14.60 0.98 -5.90
N SER A 123 14.80 0.97 -7.22
CA SER A 123 16.07 1.35 -7.86
C SER A 123 16.37 2.85 -7.81
N ALA A 124 15.38 3.70 -7.50
CA ALA A 124 15.56 5.14 -7.42
C ALA A 124 15.92 5.65 -6.01
N GLN A 125 15.94 4.78 -5.00
CA GLN A 125 16.16 5.19 -3.61
C GLN A 125 17.57 5.69 -3.30
N ASN A 126 18.56 5.50 -4.19
CA ASN A 126 19.97 5.79 -3.91
C ASN A 126 20.45 5.17 -2.58
N ARG A 127 20.05 3.94 -2.33
CA ARG A 127 20.32 3.19 -1.10
C ARG A 127 21.82 2.89 -0.97
N PRO A 128 22.46 3.18 0.18
CA PRO A 128 23.90 2.91 0.39
C PRO A 128 24.27 1.45 0.05
N GLY A 129 25.29 1.29 -0.82
CA GLY A 129 25.77 -0.02 -1.30
C GLY A 129 24.89 -0.67 -2.39
N TRP A 130 23.83 -0.01 -2.83
CA TRP A 130 22.91 -0.49 -3.86
C TRP A 130 22.64 0.56 -4.95
N GLU A 131 23.49 1.59 -5.03
CA GLU A 131 23.37 2.66 -6.01
C GLU A 131 23.48 2.12 -7.44
N GLY A 132 22.62 2.58 -8.33
CA GLY A 132 22.59 2.17 -9.73
C GLY A 132 22.21 0.72 -10.00
N LYS A 133 21.74 -0.02 -9.00
CA LYS A 133 21.25 -1.39 -9.17
C LYS A 133 19.89 -1.42 -9.80
N SER A 134 19.65 -2.40 -10.67
CA SER A 134 18.35 -2.65 -11.27
C SER A 134 17.36 -3.23 -10.26
N GLU A 135 16.05 -3.20 -10.60
CA GLU A 135 15.03 -3.88 -9.77
C GLU A 135 15.28 -5.38 -9.64
N GLU A 136 15.90 -6.01 -10.65
CA GLU A 136 16.27 -7.42 -10.62
C GLU A 136 17.40 -7.66 -9.60
N ASP A 137 18.44 -6.84 -9.60
CA ASP A 137 19.54 -6.92 -8.62
C ASP A 137 19.00 -6.72 -7.18
N LEU A 138 18.07 -5.80 -6.99
CA LEU A 138 17.45 -5.51 -5.70
C LEU A 138 16.59 -6.67 -5.16
N ASN A 139 16.27 -7.68 -5.96
CA ASN A 139 15.61 -8.88 -5.46
C ASN A 139 16.49 -9.65 -4.46
N VAL A 140 17.82 -9.52 -4.53
CA VAL A 140 18.75 -10.06 -3.51
C VAL A 140 18.51 -9.39 -2.17
N LEU A 141 18.34 -8.07 -2.14
CA LEU A 141 18.06 -7.32 -0.92
C LEU A 141 16.65 -7.63 -0.39
N ARG A 142 15.65 -7.74 -1.27
CA ARG A 142 14.29 -8.16 -0.88
C ARG A 142 14.31 -9.56 -0.27
N GLN A 143 15.12 -10.47 -0.83
CA GLN A 143 15.30 -11.82 -0.31
C GLN A 143 15.88 -11.81 1.10
N PHE A 144 16.89 -10.99 1.34
CA PHE A 144 17.50 -10.84 2.68
C PHE A 144 16.44 -10.49 3.75
N TYR A 145 15.62 -9.47 3.51
CA TYR A 145 14.58 -9.08 4.46
C TYR A 145 13.46 -10.11 4.57
N ALA A 146 13.08 -10.75 3.47
CA ALA A 146 12.09 -11.82 3.49
C ALA A 146 12.55 -12.99 4.36
N ASP A 147 13.85 -13.33 4.32
CA ASP A 147 14.44 -14.38 5.13
C ASP A 147 14.56 -13.96 6.59
N LEU A 148 14.99 -12.74 6.88
CA LEU A 148 15.04 -12.18 8.23
C LEU A 148 13.66 -12.27 8.91
N LEU A 149 12.61 -11.74 8.30
CA LEU A 149 11.27 -11.75 8.87
C LEU A 149 10.68 -13.17 8.94
N TRP A 150 11.00 -14.03 7.99
CA TRP A 150 10.61 -15.44 8.04
C TRP A 150 11.21 -16.17 9.26
N ASN A 151 12.48 -15.91 9.58
CA ASN A 151 13.17 -16.50 10.72
C ASN A 151 12.62 -16.00 12.06
N VAL A 152 12.21 -14.74 12.13
CA VAL A 152 11.53 -14.17 13.31
C VAL A 152 10.15 -14.80 13.50
N ARG A 153 9.47 -15.23 12.45
CA ARG A 153 8.14 -15.84 12.40
C ARG A 153 7.00 -14.92 12.89
N ASN A 154 5.79 -15.17 12.42
CA ASN A 154 4.56 -14.47 12.80
C ASN A 154 4.52 -12.96 12.52
N ILE A 155 5.50 -12.40 11.81
CA ILE A 155 5.42 -11.08 11.20
C ILE A 155 5.17 -11.28 9.71
N GLN A 156 4.20 -10.59 9.15
CA GLN A 156 3.98 -10.60 7.71
C GLN A 156 5.00 -9.68 7.02
N CYS A 157 5.54 -10.15 5.91
CA CYS A 157 6.48 -9.41 5.09
C CYS A 157 5.78 -8.89 3.84
N GLY A 158 5.88 -7.59 3.58
CA GLY A 158 5.45 -6.94 2.36
C GLY A 158 6.51 -6.00 1.81
N PHE A 159 6.48 -5.78 0.50
CA PHE A 159 7.38 -4.84 -0.17
C PHE A 159 6.59 -3.76 -0.90
N HIS A 160 7.18 -2.59 -1.02
CA HIS A 160 6.70 -1.49 -1.82
C HIS A 160 7.79 -1.05 -2.79
N VAL A 161 7.39 -0.74 -4.01
CA VAL A 161 8.28 -0.30 -5.09
C VAL A 161 7.66 0.95 -5.69
N THR A 162 8.37 2.07 -5.65
CA THR A 162 7.96 3.26 -6.41
C THR A 162 8.28 3.05 -7.88
N ILE A 163 7.29 3.28 -8.72
CA ILE A 163 7.40 3.10 -10.16
C ILE A 163 7.55 4.46 -10.84
N PHE A 164 8.72 4.64 -11.45
CA PHE A 164 9.07 5.69 -12.39
C PHE A 164 9.01 5.15 -13.81
N ARG A 165 9.04 5.99 -14.83
CA ARG A 165 9.15 5.52 -16.23
C ARG A 165 10.41 4.66 -16.46
N SER A 166 11.50 4.98 -15.78
CA SER A 166 12.78 4.27 -15.90
C SER A 166 12.72 2.80 -15.40
N ASN A 167 11.87 2.48 -14.41
CA ASN A 167 11.77 1.13 -13.86
C ASN A 167 10.39 0.46 -14.11
N LEU A 168 9.50 1.09 -14.87
CA LEU A 168 8.15 0.60 -15.13
C LEU A 168 8.15 -0.82 -15.72
N ASN A 169 9.02 -1.07 -16.68
CA ASN A 169 9.15 -2.36 -17.36
C ASN A 169 9.73 -3.48 -16.46
N SER A 170 10.18 -3.16 -15.26
CA SER A 170 10.70 -4.14 -14.30
C SER A 170 9.60 -4.82 -13.46
N ILE A 171 8.35 -4.36 -13.55
CA ILE A 171 7.23 -4.96 -12.80
C ILE A 171 7.17 -6.48 -12.96
N PRO A 172 7.26 -7.08 -14.17
CA PRO A 172 7.20 -8.53 -14.31
C PRO A 172 8.33 -9.28 -13.60
N VAL A 173 9.55 -8.73 -13.56
CA VAL A 173 10.68 -9.40 -12.90
C VAL A 173 10.53 -9.39 -11.38
N VAL A 174 10.02 -8.29 -10.82
CA VAL A 174 9.74 -8.20 -9.37
C VAL A 174 8.55 -9.08 -8.99
N VAL A 175 7.50 -9.12 -9.80
CA VAL A 175 6.35 -10.03 -9.59
C VAL A 175 6.80 -11.49 -9.64
N LYS A 176 7.63 -11.88 -10.61
CA LYS A 176 8.18 -13.24 -10.70
C LYS A 176 8.88 -13.64 -9.40
N TRP A 177 9.81 -12.80 -8.92
CA TRP A 177 10.49 -13.03 -7.65
C TRP A 177 9.49 -13.16 -6.48
N CYS A 178 8.49 -12.31 -6.44
CA CYS A 178 7.47 -12.32 -5.39
C CYS A 178 6.68 -13.65 -5.40
N LEU A 179 6.29 -14.14 -6.58
CA LEU A 179 5.60 -15.42 -6.75
C LEU A 179 6.46 -16.63 -6.33
N GLU A 180 7.76 -16.57 -6.54
CA GLU A 180 8.73 -17.59 -6.12
C GLU A 180 8.91 -17.61 -4.59
N ASN A 181 8.61 -16.50 -3.92
CA ASN A 181 8.73 -16.32 -2.47
C ASN A 181 7.37 -16.31 -1.72
N LEU A 182 6.34 -16.94 -2.27
CA LEU A 182 4.96 -16.91 -1.80
C LEU A 182 4.77 -17.22 -0.30
N LYS A 183 5.59 -18.10 0.27
CA LYS A 183 5.49 -18.47 1.67
C LYS A 183 6.08 -17.41 2.62
N LYS A 184 7.03 -16.60 2.13
CA LYS A 184 7.74 -15.57 2.91
C LYS A 184 7.16 -14.19 2.71
N VAL A 185 6.77 -13.88 1.47
CA VAL A 185 6.28 -12.58 1.04
C VAL A 185 4.76 -12.62 0.89
N ASN A 186 4.05 -11.87 1.70
CA ASN A 186 2.59 -11.86 1.73
C ASN A 186 1.98 -10.77 0.84
N HIS A 187 2.79 -9.76 0.50
CA HIS A 187 2.30 -8.57 -0.16
C HIS A 187 3.40 -7.90 -0.97
N ILE A 188 3.04 -7.38 -2.13
CA ILE A 188 3.84 -6.40 -2.88
C ILE A 188 2.91 -5.31 -3.42
N SER A 189 3.38 -4.06 -3.36
CA SER A 189 2.68 -2.91 -3.92
C SER A 189 3.59 -2.13 -4.85
N PHE A 190 3.12 -1.88 -6.04
CA PHE A 190 3.72 -0.97 -7.02
C PHE A 190 2.98 0.35 -6.93
N ILE A 191 3.70 1.40 -6.58
CA ILE A 191 3.13 2.73 -6.37
C ILE A 191 3.71 3.64 -7.44
N ALA A 192 2.87 4.15 -8.34
CA ALA A 192 3.34 5.10 -9.33
C ALA A 192 3.93 6.34 -8.66
N TYR A 193 5.02 6.87 -9.20
CA TYR A 193 5.64 8.10 -8.72
C TYR A 193 4.60 9.23 -8.71
N ARG A 194 4.56 9.96 -7.61
CA ARG A 194 3.62 11.07 -7.43
C ARG A 194 4.11 12.31 -8.18
N THR A 195 3.47 12.61 -9.29
CA THR A 195 3.75 13.81 -10.07
C THR A 195 2.46 14.56 -10.32
N LEU A 196 2.41 15.84 -10.02
CA LEU A 196 1.29 16.71 -10.37
C LEU A 196 1.59 17.41 -11.69
N ALA A 197 0.85 17.06 -12.74
CA ALA A 197 0.91 17.76 -14.01
C ALA A 197 0.36 19.18 -13.87
N ARG A 198 1.11 20.17 -14.34
CA ARG A 198 0.63 21.56 -14.40
C ARG A 198 0.04 21.84 -15.78
N ASN A 199 -1.19 22.32 -15.79
CA ASN A 199 -1.80 22.85 -17.01
C ASN A 199 -1.67 24.39 -17.05
N PRO A 200 -1.45 24.99 -18.21
CA PRO A 200 -1.42 26.44 -18.34
C PRO A 200 -2.69 27.08 -17.80
N GLY A 201 -2.54 28.18 -17.05
CA GLY A 201 -3.66 28.93 -16.47
C GLY A 201 -4.28 28.36 -15.20
N GLN A 202 -3.70 27.31 -14.61
CA GLN A 202 -4.10 26.83 -13.29
C GLN A 202 -3.43 27.65 -12.18
N LEU A 203 -4.24 28.09 -11.22
CA LEU A 203 -3.78 28.71 -9.98
C LEU A 203 -4.03 27.75 -8.82
N PHE A 204 -3.04 27.63 -7.95
CA PHE A 204 -3.09 26.76 -6.78
C PHE A 204 -3.30 27.60 -5.52
N PHE A 205 -4.24 27.22 -4.70
CA PHE A 205 -4.60 27.91 -3.48
C PHE A 205 -4.62 26.95 -2.29
N ALA A 206 -4.14 27.43 -1.16
CA ALA A 206 -4.34 26.77 0.11
C ALA A 206 -4.61 27.83 1.19
N ASN A 207 -5.59 27.56 2.04
CA ASN A 207 -5.98 28.47 3.11
C ASN A 207 -6.14 29.95 2.65
N GLY A 208 -6.79 30.17 1.50
CA GLY A 208 -7.07 31.48 0.93
C GLY A 208 -5.86 32.18 0.27
N ARG A 209 -4.69 31.54 0.18
CA ARG A 209 -3.46 32.11 -0.40
C ARG A 209 -3.11 31.40 -1.69
N ASN A 210 -2.60 32.15 -2.67
CA ASN A 210 -1.99 31.60 -3.87
C ASN A 210 -0.66 30.94 -3.47
N ILE A 211 -0.42 29.73 -3.99
CA ILE A 211 0.78 28.93 -3.68
C ILE A 211 1.44 28.44 -4.96
N ASP A 212 2.74 28.21 -4.87
CA ASP A 212 3.47 27.46 -5.89
C ASP A 212 3.57 25.99 -5.47
N PRO A 213 2.95 25.03 -6.20
CA PRO A 213 3.01 23.60 -5.86
C PRO A 213 4.43 23.00 -5.96
N GLU A 214 5.41 23.69 -6.57
CA GLU A 214 6.81 23.25 -6.61
C GLU A 214 7.44 23.13 -5.24
N ILE A 215 6.92 23.85 -4.23
CA ILE A 215 7.40 23.72 -2.85
C ILE A 215 7.39 22.28 -2.31
N PHE A 216 6.57 21.42 -2.91
CA PHE A 216 6.49 19.99 -2.52
C PHE A 216 7.38 19.09 -3.38
N GLY A 217 8.08 19.65 -4.40
CA GLY A 217 8.92 18.86 -5.32
C GLY A 217 8.18 17.79 -6.12
N ILE A 218 6.85 17.92 -6.24
CA ILE A 218 5.97 16.93 -6.88
C ILE A 218 5.34 17.41 -8.19
N SER A 219 5.68 18.61 -8.65
CA SER A 219 5.21 19.10 -9.95
C SER A 219 6.27 18.80 -11.02
N SER A 220 5.85 18.21 -12.12
CA SER A 220 6.67 18.04 -13.32
C SER A 220 5.93 18.53 -14.54
N THR A 221 6.67 19.05 -15.49
CA THR A 221 6.20 19.32 -16.86
C THR A 221 6.67 18.25 -17.82
N ASP A 222 7.46 17.26 -17.33
CA ASP A 222 7.96 16.17 -18.16
C ASP A 222 6.84 15.14 -18.40
N PRO A 223 6.36 15.00 -19.66
CA PRO A 223 5.32 14.04 -19.99
C PRO A 223 5.72 12.59 -19.67
N ASP A 224 7.03 12.29 -19.68
CA ASP A 224 7.52 10.93 -19.41
C ASP A 224 7.45 10.56 -17.94
N GLU A 225 7.42 11.52 -17.03
CA GLU A 225 7.23 11.28 -15.59
C GLU A 225 5.76 11.35 -15.16
N ILE A 226 4.90 11.96 -15.99
CA ILE A 226 3.49 12.18 -15.70
C ILE A 226 2.67 10.99 -16.21
N GLY A 227 1.65 10.62 -15.44
CA GLY A 227 0.55 9.80 -15.95
C GLY A 227 0.77 8.29 -15.92
N ILE A 228 1.70 7.77 -15.10
CA ILE A 228 1.72 6.33 -14.83
C ILE A 228 0.45 5.95 -14.08
N THR A 229 -0.34 5.05 -14.68
CA THR A 229 -1.61 4.60 -14.11
C THR A 229 -1.50 3.21 -13.50
N SER A 230 -2.40 2.88 -12.57
CA SER A 230 -2.50 1.50 -12.07
C SER A 230 -2.89 0.51 -13.15
N ASP A 231 -3.65 0.94 -14.16
CA ASP A 231 -4.02 0.10 -15.29
C ASP A 231 -2.81 -0.24 -16.16
N GLU A 232 -1.93 0.75 -16.45
CA GLU A 232 -0.69 0.53 -17.20
C GLU A 232 0.24 -0.45 -16.47
N MET A 233 0.45 -0.25 -15.16
CA MET A 233 1.25 -1.15 -14.33
C MET A 233 0.66 -2.57 -14.29
N TYR A 234 -0.66 -2.67 -14.19
CA TYR A 234 -1.36 -3.95 -14.21
C TYR A 234 -1.25 -4.65 -15.56
N ASP A 235 -1.35 -3.92 -16.67
CA ASP A 235 -1.25 -4.48 -18.01
C ASP A 235 0.13 -5.13 -18.26
N LEU A 236 1.21 -4.54 -17.73
CA LEU A 236 2.54 -5.17 -17.77
C LEU A 236 2.58 -6.50 -16.99
N MET A 237 1.96 -6.54 -15.82
CA MET A 237 1.87 -7.78 -15.05
C MET A 237 1.01 -8.84 -15.75
N ILE A 238 -0.19 -8.49 -16.21
CA ILE A 238 -1.12 -9.45 -16.77
C ILE A 238 -0.67 -10.01 -18.11
N ASN A 239 0.07 -9.23 -18.90
CA ASN A 239 0.70 -9.68 -20.13
C ASN A 239 1.77 -10.76 -19.86
N ALA A 240 2.55 -10.60 -18.79
CA ALA A 240 3.54 -11.60 -18.38
C ALA A 240 2.93 -12.79 -17.62
N PHE A 241 1.87 -12.56 -16.86
CA PHE A 241 1.21 -13.55 -15.99
C PHE A 241 -0.32 -13.54 -16.18
N PRO A 242 -0.86 -14.10 -17.28
CA PRO A 242 -2.29 -14.00 -17.65
C PRO A 242 -3.27 -14.60 -16.62
N HIS A 243 -2.77 -15.39 -15.68
CA HIS A 243 -3.57 -15.99 -14.60
C HIS A 243 -3.76 -15.07 -13.38
N LEU A 244 -2.98 -13.99 -13.26
CA LEU A 244 -3.02 -13.05 -12.14
C LEU A 244 -4.08 -11.95 -12.33
N LYS A 245 -5.32 -12.36 -12.52
CA LYS A 245 -6.43 -11.41 -12.72
C LYS A 245 -6.68 -10.56 -11.48
N ALA A 246 -7.09 -9.31 -11.70
CA ALA A 246 -7.52 -8.42 -10.63
C ALA A 246 -8.75 -8.97 -9.89
N SER A 247 -8.85 -8.71 -8.61
CA SER A 247 -9.91 -9.17 -7.71
C SER A 247 -10.79 -8.03 -7.21
N ALA A 248 -10.18 -6.88 -6.91
CA ALA A 248 -10.85 -5.73 -6.30
C ALA A 248 -10.16 -4.41 -6.67
N TYR A 249 -10.85 -3.29 -6.41
CA TYR A 249 -10.36 -1.94 -6.70
C TYR A 249 -10.92 -0.86 -5.76
N LEU A 250 -10.25 0.30 -5.79
CA LEU A 250 -10.78 1.59 -5.35
C LEU A 250 -10.68 2.57 -6.51
N ASN A 251 -11.66 3.44 -6.65
CA ASN A 251 -11.72 4.47 -7.68
C ASN A 251 -11.16 5.81 -7.22
N GLY A 252 -11.18 6.79 -8.11
CA GLY A 252 -10.86 8.17 -7.82
C GLY A 252 -12.05 8.97 -7.30
N THR A 253 -11.78 10.03 -6.53
CA THR A 253 -12.82 10.93 -6.00
C THR A 253 -13.39 11.88 -7.03
N ALA A 254 -12.57 12.31 -7.98
CA ALA A 254 -12.95 13.27 -9.04
C ALA A 254 -13.28 12.56 -10.36
N VAL A 255 -12.56 11.47 -10.66
CA VAL A 255 -12.78 10.63 -11.84
C VAL A 255 -13.02 9.21 -11.39
N HIS A 256 -14.30 8.83 -11.34
CA HIS A 256 -14.70 7.51 -10.84
C HIS A 256 -14.22 6.36 -11.75
N GLU A 257 -13.87 6.63 -12.99
CA GLU A 257 -13.29 5.67 -13.93
C GLU A 257 -11.80 5.37 -13.69
N THR A 258 -11.12 6.16 -12.86
CA THR A 258 -9.73 5.88 -12.51
C THR A 258 -9.64 4.75 -11.48
N ASN A 259 -8.83 3.72 -11.75
CA ASN A 259 -8.45 2.72 -10.76
C ASN A 259 -7.31 3.26 -9.90
N LYS A 260 -7.64 3.90 -8.77
CA LYS A 260 -6.61 4.41 -7.84
C LYS A 260 -5.87 3.29 -7.10
N PHE A 261 -6.58 2.21 -6.88
CA PHE A 261 -6.06 1.00 -6.25
C PHE A 261 -6.59 -0.21 -6.99
N LEU A 262 -5.71 -1.07 -7.47
CA LEU A 262 -6.07 -2.32 -8.12
C LEU A 262 -5.38 -3.47 -7.41
N ILE A 263 -6.13 -4.51 -7.06
CA ILE A 263 -5.65 -5.60 -6.22
C ILE A 263 -5.84 -6.94 -6.91
N THR A 264 -4.78 -7.72 -6.98
CA THR A 264 -4.77 -9.14 -7.33
C THR A 264 -4.45 -9.96 -6.07
N ALA A 265 -5.24 -10.97 -5.77
CA ALA A 265 -5.01 -11.87 -4.64
C ALA A 265 -4.68 -13.29 -5.16
N ASN A 266 -3.40 -13.58 -5.30
CA ASN A 266 -2.88 -14.84 -5.84
C ASN A 266 -2.99 -15.98 -4.82
N ILE A 267 -3.36 -17.19 -5.29
CA ILE A 267 -3.44 -18.43 -4.51
C ILE A 267 -2.36 -19.40 -5.03
N GLY A 268 -1.50 -19.88 -4.15
CA GLY A 268 -0.44 -20.81 -4.54
C GLY A 268 0.16 -21.59 -3.38
N SER A 269 1.12 -22.42 -3.71
CA SER A 269 2.01 -23.13 -2.79
C SER A 269 3.44 -23.06 -3.34
N ASN A 270 4.43 -23.47 -2.57
CA ASN A 270 5.85 -23.49 -2.94
C ASN A 270 6.10 -23.52 -4.46
N ASN A 271 6.38 -22.38 -5.06
CA ASN A 271 6.68 -22.21 -6.50
C ASN A 271 5.58 -22.68 -7.48
N LYS A 272 4.34 -22.85 -6.99
CA LYS A 272 3.21 -23.22 -7.84
C LYS A 272 2.03 -22.30 -7.62
N GLN A 273 1.63 -21.61 -8.67
CA GLN A 273 0.44 -20.78 -8.69
C GLN A 273 -0.76 -21.62 -9.11
N TYR A 274 -1.90 -21.45 -8.45
CA TYR A 274 -3.14 -22.16 -8.75
C TYR A 274 -4.20 -21.25 -9.36
N GLY A 275 -4.20 -19.96 -9.02
CA GLY A 275 -5.15 -18.97 -9.51
C GLY A 275 -5.26 -17.78 -8.55
N VAL A 276 -6.40 -17.12 -8.56
CA VAL A 276 -6.66 -15.90 -7.75
C VAL A 276 -7.97 -16.01 -6.98
N LEU A 277 -8.12 -15.21 -5.92
CA LEU A 277 -9.43 -14.89 -5.37
C LEU A 277 -10.19 -14.01 -6.37
N GLY A 278 -11.44 -14.32 -6.62
CA GLY A 278 -12.30 -13.47 -7.43
C GLY A 278 -13.03 -12.42 -6.59
N SER A 279 -13.85 -11.61 -7.29
CA SER A 279 -14.63 -10.53 -6.66
C SER A 279 -15.57 -11.02 -5.56
N LYS A 280 -16.23 -12.18 -5.76
CA LYS A 280 -17.15 -12.76 -4.77
C LYS A 280 -16.43 -13.20 -3.50
N SER A 281 -15.24 -13.74 -3.60
CA SER A 281 -14.41 -14.07 -2.43
C SER A 281 -13.97 -12.84 -1.67
N MET A 282 -13.63 -11.76 -2.37
CA MET A 282 -13.30 -10.47 -1.75
C MET A 282 -14.51 -9.89 -1.01
N GLU A 283 -15.67 -9.87 -1.65
CA GLU A 283 -16.94 -9.43 -1.08
C GLU A 283 -17.27 -10.21 0.20
N LEU A 284 -17.36 -11.54 0.11
CA LEU A 284 -17.69 -12.40 1.24
C LEU A 284 -16.71 -12.22 2.41
N THR A 285 -15.42 -12.11 2.12
CA THR A 285 -14.41 -11.88 3.16
C THR A 285 -14.65 -10.57 3.88
N GLN A 286 -14.93 -9.49 3.17
CA GLN A 286 -15.20 -8.17 3.76
C GLN A 286 -16.50 -8.18 4.55
N VAL A 287 -17.60 -8.67 3.96
CA VAL A 287 -18.93 -8.69 4.59
C VAL A 287 -18.92 -9.54 5.86
N PHE A 288 -18.42 -10.77 5.80
CA PHE A 288 -18.42 -11.64 6.99
C PHE A 288 -17.47 -11.12 8.07
N TYR A 289 -16.29 -10.62 7.70
CA TYR A 289 -15.39 -10.07 8.70
C TYR A 289 -16.00 -8.86 9.39
N HIS A 290 -16.62 -7.95 8.63
CA HIS A 290 -17.30 -6.78 9.17
C HIS A 290 -18.48 -7.17 10.06
N LEU A 291 -19.30 -8.13 9.66
CA LEU A 291 -20.44 -8.62 10.44
C LEU A 291 -20.02 -9.12 11.83
N PHE A 292 -18.93 -9.88 11.91
CA PHE A 292 -18.47 -10.48 13.17
C PHE A 292 -17.54 -9.59 14.00
N ASN A 293 -16.73 -8.73 13.33
CA ASN A 293 -15.73 -7.90 14.01
C ASN A 293 -16.09 -6.42 14.04
N ARG A 294 -17.17 -6.03 13.34
CA ARG A 294 -17.61 -4.63 13.16
C ARG A 294 -16.52 -3.73 12.54
N ARG A 295 -15.60 -4.30 11.77
CA ARG A 295 -14.49 -3.64 11.09
C ARG A 295 -14.23 -4.33 9.77
N TYR A 296 -13.79 -3.58 8.78
CA TYR A 296 -13.35 -4.17 7.52
C TYR A 296 -11.98 -4.85 7.66
N TYR A 297 -11.79 -5.88 6.84
CA TYR A 297 -10.60 -6.70 6.88
C TYR A 297 -9.46 -6.09 6.06
N ALA A 298 -8.29 -5.91 6.69
CA ALA A 298 -7.16 -5.25 6.06
C ALA A 298 -6.20 -6.18 5.34
N PHE A 299 -5.73 -7.22 6.02
CA PHE A 299 -4.76 -8.12 5.41
C PHE A 299 -4.89 -9.55 5.90
N LEU A 300 -4.87 -10.45 4.93
CA LEU A 300 -5.03 -11.88 5.14
C LEU A 300 -3.80 -12.47 5.85
N ARG A 301 -3.99 -13.12 6.97
CA ARG A 301 -2.97 -14.01 7.53
C ARG A 301 -2.99 -15.33 6.76
N SER A 302 -2.36 -15.35 5.59
CA SER A 302 -2.42 -16.45 4.62
C SER A 302 -2.05 -17.80 5.23
N ALA A 303 -1.06 -17.83 6.12
CA ALA A 303 -0.65 -19.06 6.82
C ALA A 303 -1.73 -19.67 7.72
N LYS A 304 -2.71 -18.87 8.18
CA LYS A 304 -3.82 -19.35 9.00
C LYS A 304 -5.01 -19.88 8.18
N VAL A 305 -5.18 -19.36 6.97
CA VAL A 305 -6.28 -19.73 6.08
C VAL A 305 -5.99 -21.06 5.40
N GLY A 306 -4.81 -21.24 4.83
CA GLY A 306 -4.39 -22.49 4.21
C GLY A 306 -5.39 -22.99 3.17
N LYS A 307 -5.61 -24.29 3.15
CA LYS A 307 -6.55 -24.95 2.21
C LYS A 307 -8.01 -24.57 2.42
N LYS A 308 -8.37 -23.99 3.57
CA LYS A 308 -9.75 -23.52 3.83
C LYS A 308 -10.20 -22.49 2.82
N ILE A 309 -9.26 -21.80 2.14
CA ILE A 309 -9.57 -20.85 1.07
C ILE A 309 -10.41 -21.50 -0.04
N PHE A 310 -10.21 -22.79 -0.31
CA PHE A 310 -10.96 -23.52 -1.33
C PHE A 310 -12.44 -23.75 -0.99
N LEU A 311 -12.88 -23.52 0.27
CA LEU A 311 -14.31 -23.52 0.60
C LEU A 311 -15.05 -22.40 -0.15
N LEU A 312 -14.36 -21.30 -0.47
CA LEU A 312 -14.91 -20.21 -1.29
C LEU A 312 -15.19 -20.63 -2.74
N SER A 313 -14.70 -21.80 -3.19
CA SER A 313 -14.99 -22.33 -4.53
C SER A 313 -16.49 -22.57 -4.80
N LEU A 314 -17.29 -22.71 -3.74
CA LEU A 314 -18.74 -22.83 -3.84
C LEU A 314 -19.38 -21.55 -4.38
N PHE A 315 -18.79 -20.40 -4.09
CA PHE A 315 -19.35 -19.07 -4.39
C PHE A 315 -18.58 -18.31 -5.46
N ASP A 316 -17.33 -18.68 -5.72
CA ASP A 316 -16.41 -17.92 -6.57
C ASP A 316 -15.80 -18.77 -7.67
N ILE A 317 -16.05 -18.39 -8.93
CA ILE A 317 -15.58 -19.12 -10.11
C ILE A 317 -14.05 -19.14 -10.23
N GLN A 318 -13.35 -18.05 -9.79
CA GLN A 318 -11.89 -17.98 -9.86
C GLN A 318 -11.27 -18.93 -8.82
N VAL A 319 -11.83 -18.98 -7.61
CA VAL A 319 -11.39 -19.92 -6.58
C VAL A 319 -11.71 -21.36 -6.99
N ARG A 320 -12.84 -21.60 -7.68
CA ARG A 320 -13.18 -22.93 -8.23
C ARG A 320 -12.15 -23.37 -9.25
N ARG A 321 -11.72 -22.48 -10.15
CA ARG A 321 -10.63 -22.76 -11.11
C ARG A 321 -9.31 -23.02 -10.40
N ALA A 322 -8.97 -22.22 -9.38
CA ALA A 322 -7.77 -22.42 -8.56
C ALA A 322 -7.79 -23.78 -7.84
N PHE A 323 -8.93 -24.16 -7.29
CA PHE A 323 -9.12 -25.46 -6.64
C PHE A 323 -8.96 -26.62 -7.63
N TYR A 324 -9.58 -26.53 -8.82
CA TYR A 324 -9.40 -27.51 -9.90
C TYR A 324 -7.93 -27.64 -10.31
N ASN A 325 -7.23 -26.52 -10.49
CA ASN A 325 -5.80 -26.51 -10.82
C ASN A 325 -4.95 -27.15 -9.69
N TYR A 326 -5.31 -26.93 -8.44
CA TYR A 326 -4.68 -27.58 -7.29
C TYR A 326 -4.89 -29.10 -7.33
N LEU A 327 -6.12 -29.56 -7.52
CA LEU A 327 -6.44 -31.00 -7.62
C LEU A 327 -5.71 -31.67 -8.79
N ARG A 328 -5.72 -31.03 -9.98
CA ARG A 328 -5.00 -31.53 -11.15
C ARG A 328 -3.49 -31.63 -10.92
N ALA A 329 -2.90 -30.63 -10.25
CA ALA A 329 -1.50 -30.65 -9.88
C ALA A 329 -1.18 -31.73 -8.84
N SER A 330 -2.09 -31.96 -7.87
CA SER A 330 -1.98 -32.99 -6.85
C SER A 330 -2.14 -34.41 -7.42
N PHE A 331 -3.01 -34.56 -8.42
CA PHE A 331 -3.14 -35.83 -9.14
C PHE A 331 -1.85 -36.20 -9.89
N ARG A 332 -1.20 -35.23 -10.51
CA ARG A 332 0.09 -35.44 -11.20
C ARG A 332 1.27 -35.64 -10.25
N ASN A 333 1.20 -35.04 -9.07
CA ASN A 333 2.19 -35.19 -7.99
C ASN A 333 1.47 -35.22 -6.63
N PRO A 334 1.21 -36.43 -6.08
CA PRO A 334 0.47 -36.60 -4.83
C PRO A 334 1.08 -35.90 -3.60
N SER A 335 2.40 -35.64 -3.59
CA SER A 335 3.04 -34.91 -2.50
C SER A 335 2.46 -33.49 -2.31
N ARG A 336 1.88 -32.90 -3.37
CA ARG A 336 1.22 -31.59 -3.31
C ARG A 336 -0.02 -31.55 -2.44
N LEU A 337 -0.61 -32.70 -2.13
CA LEU A 337 -1.69 -32.79 -1.13
C LEU A 337 -1.24 -32.36 0.26
N PHE A 338 0.05 -32.38 0.55
CA PHE A 338 0.62 -31.94 1.82
C PHE A 338 1.12 -30.49 1.77
N ASP A 339 1.13 -29.85 0.60
CA ASP A 339 1.55 -28.45 0.45
C ASP A 339 0.66 -27.52 1.28
N LYS A 340 1.29 -26.52 1.90
CA LYS A 340 0.56 -25.39 2.48
C LYS A 340 0.15 -24.44 1.35
N ILE A 341 -1.08 -23.98 1.44
CA ILE A 341 -1.63 -22.98 0.52
C ILE A 341 -1.51 -21.59 1.15
N TYR A 342 -1.06 -20.65 0.35
CA TYR A 342 -0.87 -19.26 0.72
C TYR A 342 -1.69 -18.35 -0.19
N VAL A 343 -2.01 -17.17 0.33
CA VAL A 343 -2.57 -16.07 -0.46
C VAL A 343 -1.60 -14.89 -0.39
N GLN A 344 -1.29 -14.32 -1.54
CA GLN A 344 -0.38 -13.20 -1.68
C GLN A 344 -1.09 -12.08 -2.42
N SER A 345 -1.02 -10.86 -1.91
CA SER A 345 -1.63 -9.71 -2.57
C SER A 345 -0.61 -8.93 -3.38
N ILE A 346 -0.99 -8.57 -4.60
CA ILE A 346 -0.24 -7.70 -5.50
C ILE A 346 -1.11 -6.47 -5.74
N HIS A 347 -0.58 -5.30 -5.41
CA HIS A 347 -1.29 -4.04 -5.50
C HIS A 347 -0.64 -3.12 -6.53
N PHE A 348 -1.48 -2.39 -7.25
CA PHE A 348 -1.07 -1.27 -8.11
C PHE A 348 -1.78 -0.04 -7.59
N GLN A 349 -1.01 0.96 -7.21
CA GLN A 349 -1.54 2.19 -6.62
C GLN A 349 -1.12 3.39 -7.47
N GLN A 350 -2.12 4.15 -7.90
CA GLN A 350 -1.93 5.45 -8.52
C GLN A 350 -2.15 6.53 -7.45
N PRO A 351 -1.15 7.40 -7.18
CA PRO A 351 -1.30 8.48 -6.22
C PRO A 351 -2.30 9.53 -6.70
N ASN A 352 -2.47 10.59 -5.89
CA ASN A 352 -3.26 11.73 -6.30
C ASN A 352 -2.68 12.40 -7.56
N GLU A 353 -3.57 12.83 -8.43
CA GLU A 353 -3.28 13.51 -9.69
C GLU A 353 -4.19 14.71 -9.89
N ILE A 354 -3.80 15.60 -10.79
CA ILE A 354 -4.65 16.71 -11.22
C ILE A 354 -5.44 16.26 -12.44
N THR A 355 -6.75 16.35 -12.36
CA THR A 355 -7.64 16.09 -13.49
C THR A 355 -8.60 17.27 -13.67
N GLY A 356 -8.45 18.01 -14.76
CA GLY A 356 -9.14 19.29 -14.92
C GLY A 356 -8.73 20.25 -13.81
N ASP A 357 -9.70 20.78 -13.07
CA ASP A 357 -9.49 21.71 -11.95
C ASP A 357 -9.66 21.02 -10.58
N MET A 358 -9.55 19.70 -10.54
CA MET A 358 -9.72 18.89 -9.33
C MET A 358 -8.48 18.05 -9.04
N ILE A 359 -8.25 17.79 -7.76
CA ILE A 359 -7.28 16.78 -7.33
C ILE A 359 -8.04 15.46 -7.17
N ASN A 360 -7.71 14.49 -8.01
CA ASN A 360 -8.28 13.16 -7.97
C ASN A 360 -7.55 12.28 -6.94
N LEU A 361 -8.14 12.13 -5.76
CA LEU A 361 -7.62 11.30 -4.65
C LEU A 361 -8.13 9.86 -4.78
N CYS A 362 -7.60 8.97 -3.95
CA CYS A 362 -8.23 7.67 -3.73
C CYS A 362 -9.55 7.86 -2.98
N ASP A 363 -10.66 7.40 -3.55
CA ASP A 363 -11.93 7.36 -2.86
C ASP A 363 -11.86 6.32 -1.75
N ASP A 364 -12.21 6.72 -0.52
CA ASP A 364 -12.13 5.86 0.65
C ASP A 364 -10.71 5.27 0.94
N CYS A 365 -9.70 6.15 0.90
CA CYS A 365 -8.29 5.81 1.06
C CYS A 365 -8.02 5.02 2.36
N VAL A 366 -7.24 3.94 2.27
CA VAL A 366 -6.82 3.12 3.44
C VAL A 366 -5.78 3.78 4.33
N ASN A 367 -5.16 4.87 3.88
CA ASN A 367 -4.11 5.58 4.60
C ASN A 367 -4.64 6.91 5.16
N MET A 368 -5.76 6.84 5.89
CA MET A 368 -6.31 7.98 6.61
C MET A 368 -5.56 8.20 7.91
N MET A 369 -5.32 9.47 8.25
CA MET A 369 -4.67 9.87 9.50
C MET A 369 -5.39 11.02 10.16
N VAL A 370 -5.16 11.20 11.44
CA VAL A 370 -5.65 12.36 12.20
C VAL A 370 -4.56 13.44 12.24
N TYR A 371 -4.91 14.65 11.88
CA TYR A 371 -4.09 15.83 12.04
C TYR A 371 -4.95 16.99 12.59
N ASP A 372 -4.53 17.58 13.72
CA ASP A 372 -5.28 18.62 14.44
C ASP A 372 -6.77 18.28 14.62
N GLY A 373 -7.05 17.04 15.04
CA GLY A 373 -8.40 16.53 15.28
C GLY A 373 -9.24 16.28 14.01
N ARG A 374 -8.66 16.42 12.81
CA ARG A 374 -9.33 16.20 11.52
C ARG A 374 -8.78 14.96 10.84
N LEU A 375 -9.68 14.21 10.20
CA LEU A 375 -9.31 13.05 9.39
C LEU A 375 -8.91 13.52 7.99
N ILE A 376 -7.67 13.23 7.62
CA ILE A 376 -7.07 13.62 6.34
C ILE A 376 -6.43 12.42 5.63
N ASN A 377 -6.26 12.51 4.32
CA ASN A 377 -5.44 11.55 3.57
C ASN A 377 -3.96 11.76 3.93
N SER A 378 -3.24 10.71 4.30
CA SER A 378 -1.83 10.80 4.71
C SER A 378 -0.95 11.47 3.65
N CYS A 379 -1.22 11.25 2.37
CA CYS A 379 -0.49 11.87 1.26
C CYS A 379 -0.64 13.39 1.18
N ARG A 380 -1.56 13.99 1.94
CA ARG A 380 -1.78 15.45 2.00
C ARG A 380 -1.29 16.11 3.30
N LEU A 381 -0.65 15.35 4.21
CA LEU A 381 -0.23 15.87 5.51
C LEU A 381 0.63 17.13 5.39
N ASP A 382 1.57 17.16 4.44
CA ASP A 382 2.46 18.30 4.26
C ASP A 382 1.73 19.56 3.78
N GLU A 383 0.63 19.41 3.03
CA GLU A 383 -0.24 20.54 2.67
C GLU A 383 -0.83 21.19 3.94
N TYR A 384 -1.30 20.40 4.90
CA TYR A 384 -1.83 20.90 6.16
C TYR A 384 -0.75 21.49 7.06
N ARG A 385 0.42 20.84 7.15
CA ARG A 385 1.54 21.33 7.97
C ARG A 385 2.12 22.64 7.46
N MET A 386 2.34 22.74 6.14
CA MET A 386 3.04 23.89 5.54
C MET A 386 2.09 25.02 5.15
N LEU A 387 0.87 24.71 4.76
CA LEU A 387 -0.07 25.66 4.19
C LEU A 387 -1.31 25.90 5.07
N GLY A 388 -1.48 25.13 6.14
CA GLY A 388 -2.63 25.19 7.04
C GLY A 388 -3.91 24.58 6.44
N GLY A 389 -3.84 23.92 5.27
CA GLY A 389 -5.00 23.31 4.64
C GLY A 389 -4.69 22.70 3.28
N PRO A 390 -5.68 21.99 2.69
CA PRO A 390 -5.49 21.30 1.44
C PRO A 390 -5.29 22.26 0.25
N ILE A 391 -4.48 21.84 -0.71
CA ILE A 391 -4.36 22.54 -1.99
C ILE A 391 -5.66 22.41 -2.78
N ASN A 392 -6.11 23.50 -3.35
CA ASN A 392 -7.24 23.59 -4.27
C ASN A 392 -6.75 24.22 -5.59
N ILE A 393 -7.44 23.92 -6.68
CA ILE A 393 -7.08 24.39 -8.02
C ILE A 393 -8.22 25.28 -8.52
N LEU A 394 -7.87 26.41 -9.07
CA LEU A 394 -8.81 27.31 -9.77
C LEU A 394 -8.28 27.53 -11.19
N ARG A 395 -9.18 27.49 -12.16
CA ARG A 395 -8.87 27.86 -13.54
C ARG A 395 -9.20 29.34 -13.75
N THR A 396 -8.24 30.10 -14.20
CA THR A 396 -8.50 31.47 -14.63
C THR A 396 -9.14 31.46 -16.03
N ASN A 397 -10.45 31.31 -16.07
CA ASN A 397 -11.18 31.72 -17.28
C ASN A 397 -11.22 33.25 -17.31
N GLY A 398 -10.14 33.91 -17.76
CA GLY A 398 -10.16 35.32 -18.16
C GLY A 398 -10.74 36.41 -17.24
N HIS A 399 -11.52 36.10 -16.23
CA HIS A 399 -12.14 37.06 -15.31
C HIS A 399 -12.14 36.52 -13.88
N ILE A 400 -11.19 37.03 -13.09
CA ILE A 400 -11.21 36.83 -11.63
C ILE A 400 -12.25 37.81 -11.06
N LYS A 401 -13.40 37.33 -10.66
CA LYS A 401 -14.20 38.02 -9.66
C LYS A 401 -13.71 37.52 -8.29
N ILE A 402 -12.86 38.31 -7.65
CA ILE A 402 -12.55 38.17 -6.24
C ILE A 402 -13.78 38.73 -5.49
N SER A 403 -14.51 37.88 -4.82
CA SER A 403 -15.53 38.25 -3.85
C SER A 403 -15.00 37.99 -2.45
#